data_cb407cd9c3e7fe96073b1c00af9618ad
#
_entry.id   cb407cd9c3e7fe96073b1c00af9618ad
#
_cell.length_a   1.000
_cell.length_b   1.000
_cell.length_c   1.000
_cell.angle_alpha   90.00
_cell.angle_beta   90.00
_cell.angle_gamma   90.00
#
_symmetry.space_group_name_H-M   'P 1'
#
loop_
_entity.id
_entity.type
_entity.pdbx_description
1 polymer ?
#
loop_
_entity_poly.entity_id
_entity_poly.type
_entity_poly.pdbx_seq_one_letter_code
_entity_poly.pdbx_strand_id
1 'polypeptide(L)'
;VFVDVKEDTYCIDETKIEEKINENTSAIVAPDLMGNICEWPIIREMADKYNLKILVDSADTIGATYDGISTGSYADIAITSFYGSHIINGAGNGGMIVTSDKSVADKCSLLRSWGRSSSLFVESEAIENRFNVQLEGIQYDAKFVFEELGYQLEPSEISAAFALVQFNKLDKNMELRNKHFDSHLKFLSKYSQYFSLPKQNPKAYTCWLAFPMVVKKDAPFNRTDMQIFLEKRNIQTRVVFTGNVLRQPMMKNVKYVGKADDFVNADRVMKQGILLACHHGLDDEMINHLYQSIDLFVEQYT
;
A
#
# COMPACT_ATOMS: atom_id res chain seq x y z
N VAL A 1 13.85 -11.17 5.92
CA VAL A 1 13.13 -12.42 5.61
C VAL A 1 11.83 -12.06 4.94
N PHE A 2 11.44 -12.79 3.88
CA PHE A 2 10.17 -12.60 3.19
C PHE A 2 9.21 -13.75 3.52
N VAL A 3 7.91 -13.46 3.40
CA VAL A 3 6.82 -14.43 3.53
C VAL A 3 6.01 -14.39 2.24
N ASP A 4 5.55 -15.54 1.74
CA ASP A 4 4.71 -15.60 0.54
C ASP A 4 3.32 -14.99 0.81
N VAL A 5 2.61 -14.68 -0.25
CA VAL A 5 1.26 -14.13 -0.17
C VAL A 5 0.21 -15.23 -0.30
N LYS A 6 -1.01 -14.95 0.15
CA LYS A 6 -2.17 -15.81 -0.11
C LYS A 6 -2.55 -15.76 -1.60
N GLU A 7 -3.08 -16.86 -2.08
CA GLU A 7 -3.43 -17.02 -3.50
C GLU A 7 -4.56 -16.09 -3.95
N ASP A 8 -5.48 -15.77 -3.07
CA ASP A 8 -6.76 -15.14 -3.39
C ASP A 8 -6.91 -13.72 -2.82
N THR A 9 -6.17 -13.37 -1.76
CA THR A 9 -6.18 -12.02 -1.18
C THR A 9 -4.98 -11.19 -1.63
N TYR A 10 -3.90 -11.84 -2.04
CA TYR A 10 -2.60 -11.23 -2.38
C TYR A 10 -1.87 -10.55 -1.21
N CYS A 11 -2.45 -10.57 -0.02
CA CYS A 11 -1.80 -10.14 1.21
C CYS A 11 -0.88 -11.22 1.75
N ILE A 12 -0.01 -10.83 2.70
CA ILE A 12 0.89 -11.78 3.38
C ILE A 12 0.13 -13.00 3.92
N ASP A 13 0.69 -14.18 3.74
CA ASP A 13 0.14 -15.41 4.33
C ASP A 13 0.52 -15.48 5.81
N GLU A 14 -0.39 -15.06 6.69
CA GLU A 14 -0.17 -15.02 8.12
C GLU A 14 0.15 -16.39 8.71
N THR A 15 -0.27 -17.48 8.06
CA THR A 15 0.01 -18.85 8.53
C THR A 15 1.47 -19.25 8.39
N LYS A 16 2.22 -18.51 7.56
CA LYS A 16 3.66 -18.74 7.28
C LYS A 16 4.58 -17.76 8.01
N ILE A 17 4.06 -16.81 8.76
CA ILE A 17 4.90 -15.83 9.45
C ILE A 17 5.68 -16.48 10.58
N GLU A 18 5.02 -17.29 11.43
CA GLU A 18 5.61 -17.83 12.65
C GLU A 18 6.88 -18.65 12.39
N GLU A 19 6.90 -19.47 11.34
CA GLU A 19 8.06 -20.29 10.97
C GLU A 19 9.28 -19.47 10.52
N LYS A 20 9.10 -18.17 10.22
CA LYS A 20 10.17 -17.23 9.81
C LYS A 20 10.70 -16.40 10.96
N ILE A 21 10.05 -16.44 12.14
CA ILE A 21 10.48 -15.68 13.32
C ILE A 21 11.68 -16.39 13.97
N ASN A 22 12.69 -15.60 14.32
CA ASN A 22 13.86 -16.05 15.09
C ASN A 22 14.36 -14.92 16.01
N GLU A 23 15.42 -15.17 16.75
CA GLU A 23 16.00 -14.24 17.74
C GLU A 23 16.44 -12.88 17.14
N ASN A 24 16.62 -12.80 15.82
CA ASN A 24 16.99 -11.56 15.12
C ASN A 24 15.77 -10.83 14.53
N THR A 25 14.57 -11.39 14.66
CA THR A 25 13.35 -10.77 14.18
C THR A 25 12.91 -9.67 15.15
N SER A 26 12.72 -8.45 14.64
CA SER A 26 12.30 -7.29 15.46
C SER A 26 10.96 -6.68 15.02
N ALA A 27 10.55 -6.91 13.79
CA ALA A 27 9.29 -6.35 13.27
C ALA A 27 8.68 -7.22 12.16
N ILE A 28 7.36 -7.08 12.03
CA ILE A 28 6.58 -7.55 10.89
C ILE A 28 6.18 -6.32 10.07
N VAL A 29 6.52 -6.30 8.79
CA VAL A 29 6.11 -5.27 7.84
C VAL A 29 5.18 -5.90 6.82
N ALA A 30 3.94 -5.45 6.74
CA ALA A 30 2.97 -6.01 5.81
C ALA A 30 2.15 -4.90 5.13
N PRO A 31 2.02 -4.95 3.79
CA PRO A 31 1.14 -4.05 3.05
C PRO A 31 -0.30 -4.61 3.00
N ASP A 32 -1.26 -3.71 3.18
CA ASP A 32 -2.64 -3.91 2.78
C ASP A 32 -2.73 -3.64 1.27
N LEU A 33 -2.53 -4.69 0.47
CA LEU A 33 -2.21 -4.56 -0.95
C LEU A 33 -3.45 -4.34 -1.82
N MET A 34 -3.41 -3.34 -2.72
CA MET A 34 -4.43 -3.02 -3.73
C MET A 34 -5.82 -2.69 -3.18
N GLY A 35 -5.95 -2.53 -1.89
CA GLY A 35 -7.24 -2.34 -1.22
C GLY A 35 -7.71 -3.58 -0.44
N ASN A 36 -7.02 -4.72 -0.52
CA ASN A 36 -7.31 -5.85 0.36
C ASN A 36 -6.58 -5.67 1.70
N ILE A 37 -7.06 -6.33 2.73
CA ILE A 37 -6.59 -6.16 4.12
C ILE A 37 -6.02 -7.48 4.63
N CYS A 38 -4.88 -7.39 5.32
CA CYS A 38 -4.26 -8.52 6.03
C CYS A 38 -5.14 -8.99 7.19
N GLU A 39 -4.88 -10.21 7.69
CA GLU A 39 -5.51 -10.76 8.89
C GLU A 39 -4.90 -10.14 10.16
N TRP A 40 -5.14 -8.83 10.34
CA TRP A 40 -4.48 -8.03 11.37
C TRP A 40 -4.62 -8.55 12.80
N PRO A 41 -5.78 -9.08 13.24
CA PRO A 41 -5.86 -9.66 14.58
C PRO A 41 -4.88 -10.81 14.80
N ILE A 42 -4.70 -11.68 13.79
CA ILE A 42 -3.78 -12.83 13.87
C ILE A 42 -2.33 -12.32 13.88
N ILE A 43 -2.01 -11.35 13.01
CA ILE A 43 -0.66 -10.77 12.95
C ILE A 43 -0.34 -10.04 14.27
N ARG A 44 -1.30 -9.31 14.86
CA ARG A 44 -1.09 -8.62 16.15
C ARG A 44 -0.85 -9.60 17.29
N GLU A 45 -1.68 -10.66 17.40
CA GLU A 45 -1.50 -11.71 18.41
C GLU A 45 -0.09 -12.35 18.31
N MET A 46 0.34 -12.64 17.09
CA MET A 46 1.67 -13.19 16.84
C MET A 46 2.78 -12.21 17.22
N ALA A 47 2.65 -10.94 16.85
CA ALA A 47 3.63 -9.91 17.19
C ALA A 47 3.74 -9.73 18.71
N ASP A 48 2.62 -9.76 19.45
CA ASP A 48 2.60 -9.69 20.90
C ASP A 48 3.28 -10.91 21.54
N LYS A 49 3.00 -12.11 21.03
CA LYS A 49 3.62 -13.37 21.49
C LYS A 49 5.15 -13.34 21.40
N TYR A 50 5.70 -12.74 20.35
CA TYR A 50 7.15 -12.69 20.08
C TYR A 50 7.78 -11.34 20.39
N ASN A 51 7.04 -10.41 21.01
CA ASN A 51 7.48 -9.04 21.30
C ASN A 51 8.03 -8.30 20.05
N LEU A 52 7.32 -8.42 18.94
CA LEU A 52 7.66 -7.78 17.67
C LEU A 52 6.87 -6.50 17.46
N LYS A 53 7.44 -5.58 16.70
CA LYS A 53 6.74 -4.40 16.21
C LYS A 53 6.00 -4.70 14.91
N ILE A 54 4.87 -4.00 14.67
CA ILE A 54 4.14 -4.05 13.40
C ILE A 54 4.24 -2.72 12.70
N LEU A 55 4.64 -2.77 11.43
CA LEU A 55 4.49 -1.67 10.49
C LEU A 55 3.48 -2.07 9.41
N VAL A 56 2.35 -1.36 9.34
CA VAL A 56 1.38 -1.52 8.25
C VAL A 56 1.64 -0.51 7.15
N ASP A 57 1.72 -0.98 5.92
CA ASP A 57 1.70 -0.14 4.74
C ASP A 57 0.25 -0.06 4.21
N SER A 58 -0.41 1.07 4.49
CA SER A 58 -1.77 1.38 4.05
C SER A 58 -1.79 2.37 2.88
N ALA A 59 -0.76 2.37 2.04
CA ALA A 59 -0.70 3.26 0.87
C ALA A 59 -1.93 3.09 -0.04
N ASP A 60 -2.44 1.87 -0.13
CA ASP A 60 -3.58 1.48 -0.98
C ASP A 60 -4.92 1.41 -0.24
N THR A 61 -4.97 1.64 1.09
CA THR A 61 -6.12 1.29 1.94
C THR A 61 -6.49 2.35 2.96
N ILE A 62 -6.26 3.63 2.65
CA ILE A 62 -6.64 4.72 3.56
C ILE A 62 -8.14 4.62 3.92
N GLY A 63 -8.45 4.72 5.22
CA GLY A 63 -9.83 4.61 5.74
C GLY A 63 -10.32 3.16 5.93
N ALA A 64 -9.48 2.16 5.68
CA ALA A 64 -9.87 0.77 5.84
C ALA A 64 -10.06 0.34 7.30
N THR A 65 -11.00 -0.59 7.51
CA THR A 65 -11.26 -1.20 8.82
C THR A 65 -11.34 -2.71 8.72
N TYR A 66 -10.98 -3.38 9.81
CA TYR A 66 -11.19 -4.80 10.03
C TYR A 66 -12.17 -4.95 11.20
N ASP A 67 -13.34 -5.53 10.94
CA ASP A 67 -14.44 -5.68 11.93
C ASP A 67 -14.80 -4.34 12.61
N GLY A 68 -14.80 -3.24 11.84
CA GLY A 68 -15.07 -1.88 12.31
C GLY A 68 -13.90 -1.17 13.00
N ILE A 69 -12.77 -1.84 13.21
CA ILE A 69 -11.56 -1.27 13.83
C ILE A 69 -10.61 -0.82 12.71
N SER A 70 -10.09 0.40 12.77
CA SER A 70 -9.09 0.89 11.82
C SER A 70 -7.87 -0.04 11.76
N THR A 71 -7.42 -0.39 10.54
CA THR A 71 -6.26 -1.28 10.36
C THR A 71 -5.00 -0.74 11.02
N GLY A 72 -4.81 0.58 11.03
CA GLY A 72 -3.71 1.23 11.75
C GLY A 72 -3.70 1.01 13.26
N SER A 73 -4.85 0.64 13.87
CA SER A 73 -4.92 0.36 15.32
C SER A 73 -4.27 -0.97 15.72
N TYR A 74 -4.01 -1.84 14.76
CA TYR A 74 -3.27 -3.10 14.97
C TYR A 74 -1.76 -2.93 14.90
N ALA A 75 -1.27 -1.76 14.44
CA ALA A 75 0.14 -1.51 14.18
C ALA A 75 0.77 -0.58 15.22
N ASP A 76 2.08 -0.72 15.41
CA ASP A 76 2.91 0.25 16.15
C ASP A 76 3.17 1.49 15.28
N ILE A 77 3.32 1.29 13.96
CA ILE A 77 3.49 2.33 12.96
C ILE A 77 2.61 2.00 11.75
N ALA A 78 1.84 2.97 11.29
CA ALA A 78 1.12 2.91 10.03
C ALA A 78 1.66 3.98 9.08
N ILE A 79 1.77 3.62 7.80
CA ILE A 79 2.09 4.59 6.75
C ILE A 79 0.98 4.63 5.72
N THR A 80 0.75 5.80 5.13
CA THR A 80 -0.10 5.96 3.96
C THR A 80 0.55 6.90 2.95
N SER A 81 0.10 6.84 1.71
CA SER A 81 0.69 7.58 0.61
C SER A 81 -0.32 8.49 -0.06
N PHE A 82 0.15 9.67 -0.44
CA PHE A 82 -0.58 10.65 -1.24
C PHE A 82 0.00 10.79 -2.65
N TYR A 83 0.60 9.70 -3.16
CA TYR A 83 1.08 9.62 -4.53
C TYR A 83 -0.07 9.74 -5.53
N GLY A 84 0.22 10.23 -6.74
CA GLY A 84 -0.78 10.64 -7.74
C GLY A 84 -1.84 9.60 -8.10
N SER A 85 -1.52 8.30 -8.03
CA SER A 85 -2.46 7.21 -8.35
C SER A 85 -3.14 6.57 -7.14
N HIS A 86 -2.86 7.03 -5.91
CA HIS A 86 -3.48 6.48 -4.70
C HIS A 86 -4.89 7.06 -4.46
N ILE A 87 -5.56 6.54 -3.44
CA ILE A 87 -6.97 6.86 -3.12
C ILE A 87 -7.15 8.36 -2.87
N ILE A 88 -6.23 8.95 -2.12
CA ILE A 88 -6.05 10.39 -1.94
C ILE A 88 -4.68 10.74 -2.51
N ASN A 89 -4.57 11.85 -3.20
CA ASN A 89 -3.28 12.32 -3.67
C ASN A 89 -2.99 13.76 -3.23
N GLY A 90 -1.70 14.07 -3.09
CA GLY A 90 -1.18 15.38 -2.73
C GLY A 90 -0.59 16.11 -3.95
N ALA A 91 -1.34 16.22 -5.05
CA ALA A 91 -0.85 16.81 -6.32
C ALA A 91 0.43 16.09 -6.83
N GLY A 92 0.48 14.76 -6.67
CA GLY A 92 1.55 13.90 -7.20
C GLY A 92 2.46 13.27 -6.16
N ASN A 93 2.56 13.83 -4.96
CA ASN A 93 3.42 13.31 -3.90
C ASN A 93 2.86 13.60 -2.49
N GLY A 94 3.52 13.04 -1.49
CA GLY A 94 3.19 13.16 -0.08
C GLY A 94 2.89 11.82 0.56
N GLY A 95 2.72 11.83 1.86
CA GLY A 95 2.39 10.67 2.68
C GLY A 95 2.30 11.05 4.14
N MET A 96 1.92 10.08 4.96
CA MET A 96 1.78 10.28 6.39
C MET A 96 2.30 9.05 7.15
N ILE A 97 2.98 9.30 8.25
CA ILE A 97 3.31 8.30 9.26
C ILE A 97 2.38 8.53 10.45
N VAL A 98 1.76 7.47 10.94
CA VAL A 98 0.88 7.48 12.10
C VAL A 98 1.41 6.52 13.14
N THR A 99 1.53 6.99 14.39
CA THR A 99 1.93 6.19 15.55
C THR A 99 1.37 6.79 16.83
N SER A 100 1.12 5.95 17.82
CA SER A 100 0.78 6.39 19.19
C SER A 100 2.01 6.55 20.09
N ASP A 101 3.19 6.12 19.64
CA ASP A 101 4.45 6.26 20.37
C ASP A 101 5.07 7.64 20.08
N LYS A 102 5.06 8.50 21.11
CA LYS A 102 5.61 9.87 21.01
C LYS A 102 7.10 9.85 20.63
N SER A 103 7.88 8.89 21.11
CA SER A 103 9.32 8.82 20.80
C SER A 103 9.56 8.53 19.33
N VAL A 104 8.75 7.67 18.73
CA VAL A 104 8.76 7.39 17.28
C VAL A 104 8.33 8.62 16.49
N ALA A 105 7.25 9.31 16.92
CA ALA A 105 6.77 10.52 16.27
C ALA A 105 7.82 11.64 16.27
N ASP A 106 8.45 11.87 17.41
CA ASP A 106 9.53 12.87 17.57
C ASP A 106 10.73 12.52 16.67
N LYS A 107 11.14 11.25 16.66
CA LYS A 107 12.23 10.78 15.79
C LYS A 107 11.92 10.97 14.31
N CYS A 108 10.70 10.66 13.90
CA CYS A 108 10.24 10.87 12.51
C CYS A 108 10.26 12.37 12.15
N SER A 109 9.83 13.25 13.08
CA SER A 109 9.83 14.70 12.89
C SER A 109 11.26 15.25 12.74
N LEU A 110 12.19 14.80 13.57
CA LEU A 110 13.61 15.13 13.42
C LEU A 110 14.17 14.67 12.06
N LEU A 111 13.98 13.39 11.72
CA LEU A 111 14.54 12.84 10.50
C LEU A 111 13.95 13.48 9.24
N ARG A 112 12.65 13.83 9.25
CA ARG A 112 11.98 14.54 8.15
C ARG A 112 12.61 15.90 7.87
N SER A 113 13.02 16.61 8.93
CA SER A 113 13.43 18.02 8.92
C SER A 113 14.93 18.18 9.17
N TRP A 114 15.76 17.50 8.41
CA TRP A 114 17.25 17.54 8.47
C TRP A 114 17.87 17.10 9.80
N GLY A 115 17.11 16.60 10.75
CA GLY A 115 17.56 16.29 12.11
C GLY A 115 17.53 17.48 13.06
N ARG A 116 16.83 18.58 12.73
CA ARG A 116 16.76 19.82 13.54
C ARG A 116 15.90 19.64 14.77
N SER A 117 16.39 20.04 15.94
CA SER A 117 15.63 20.05 17.19
C SER A 117 14.40 20.96 17.13
N SER A 118 14.45 22.06 16.37
CA SER A 118 13.35 23.00 16.20
C SER A 118 12.11 22.39 15.53
N SER A 119 12.22 21.25 14.87
CA SER A 119 11.08 20.49 14.34
C SER A 119 10.15 19.93 15.42
N LEU A 120 10.61 19.88 16.67
CA LEU A 120 9.86 19.42 17.83
C LEU A 120 9.23 20.59 18.63
N PHE A 121 9.52 21.84 18.29
CA PHE A 121 9.01 23.00 19.01
C PHE A 121 7.64 23.41 18.49
N VAL A 122 6.70 23.69 19.39
CA VAL A 122 5.37 24.22 19.04
C VAL A 122 5.49 25.64 18.45
N GLU A 123 6.40 26.46 18.99
CA GLU A 123 6.68 27.81 18.52
C GLU A 123 8.19 27.97 18.24
N SER A 124 8.63 27.42 17.09
CA SER A 124 10.06 27.42 16.74
C SER A 124 10.65 28.82 16.45
N GLU A 125 9.80 29.82 16.23
CA GLU A 125 10.22 31.21 15.97
C GLU A 125 10.28 32.06 17.22
N ALA A 126 9.72 31.60 18.36
CA ALA A 126 9.74 32.34 19.59
C ALA A 126 11.18 32.56 20.08
N ILE A 127 11.50 33.81 20.47
CA ILE A 127 12.84 34.22 20.91
C ILE A 127 13.34 33.35 22.07
N GLU A 128 12.45 33.02 22.99
CA GLU A 128 12.71 32.20 24.17
C GLU A 128 13.14 30.79 23.82
N ASN A 129 12.58 30.26 22.74
CA ASN A 129 12.90 28.92 22.23
C ASN A 129 14.18 28.94 21.39
N ARG A 130 14.44 30.02 20.65
CA ARG A 130 15.57 30.10 19.71
C ARG A 130 16.91 30.28 20.39
N PHE A 131 17.00 31.19 21.35
CA PHE A 131 18.30 31.68 21.89
C PHE A 131 18.63 31.16 23.28
N ASN A 132 17.90 30.17 23.78
CA ASN A 132 18.13 29.55 25.08
C ASN A 132 18.90 28.21 24.96
N VAL A 133 19.80 28.10 23.98
CA VAL A 133 20.59 26.89 23.75
C VAL A 133 22.08 27.22 23.73
N GLN A 134 22.89 26.36 24.33
CA GLN A 134 24.35 26.45 24.28
C GLN A 134 24.94 25.13 23.72
N LEU A 135 25.86 25.28 22.79
CA LEU A 135 26.66 24.17 22.23
C LEU A 135 28.10 24.38 22.73
N GLU A 136 28.58 23.53 23.64
CA GLU A 136 29.92 23.58 24.22
C GLU A 136 30.27 24.99 24.78
N GLY A 137 29.33 25.66 25.40
CA GLY A 137 29.49 27.00 25.95
C GLY A 137 29.26 28.16 24.98
N ILE A 138 28.95 27.87 23.71
CA ILE A 138 28.60 28.87 22.71
C ILE A 138 27.08 29.04 22.68
N GLN A 139 26.59 30.26 22.98
CA GLN A 139 25.18 30.55 22.78
C GLN A 139 24.81 30.47 21.29
N TYR A 140 23.75 29.74 20.98
CA TYR A 140 23.44 29.42 19.62
C TYR A 140 21.94 29.56 19.32
N ASP A 141 21.57 29.54 18.02
CA ASP A 141 20.18 29.54 17.59
C ASP A 141 19.68 28.09 17.48
N ALA A 142 18.68 27.71 18.28
CA ALA A 142 18.12 26.36 18.32
C ALA A 142 17.56 25.87 16.96
N LYS A 143 17.19 26.80 16.06
CA LYS A 143 16.79 26.45 14.68
C LYS A 143 17.88 25.76 13.88
N PHE A 144 19.14 25.90 14.26
CA PHE A 144 20.30 25.33 13.58
C PHE A 144 21.05 24.32 14.47
N VAL A 145 20.36 23.79 15.48
CA VAL A 145 20.85 22.64 16.24
C VAL A 145 20.36 21.35 15.56
N PHE A 146 21.30 20.50 15.15
CA PHE A 146 21.04 19.24 14.49
C PHE A 146 21.36 18.10 15.46
N GLU A 147 20.35 17.39 15.91
CA GLU A 147 20.48 16.28 16.86
C GLU A 147 20.68 14.94 16.15
N GLU A 148 20.29 14.88 14.85
CA GLU A 148 20.32 13.67 14.03
C GLU A 148 20.85 13.98 12.63
N LEU A 149 21.35 12.93 11.95
CA LEU A 149 21.55 12.99 10.51
C LEU A 149 20.22 12.71 9.81
N GLY A 150 19.51 13.76 9.45
CA GLY A 150 18.18 13.67 8.88
C GLY A 150 18.14 13.88 7.37
N TYR A 151 16.90 13.87 6.85
CA TYR A 151 16.59 14.03 5.45
C TYR A 151 15.79 15.32 5.23
N GLN A 152 15.67 15.74 3.97
CA GLN A 152 14.72 16.76 3.57
C GLN A 152 13.48 16.07 2.99
N LEU A 153 12.47 15.83 3.83
CA LEU A 153 11.21 15.18 3.47
C LEU A 153 10.01 16.07 3.87
N GLU A 154 10.23 17.40 3.93
CA GLU A 154 9.17 18.35 4.25
C GLU A 154 8.13 18.39 3.11
N PRO A 155 6.83 18.26 3.43
CA PRO A 155 5.78 18.36 2.45
C PRO A 155 5.60 19.80 1.97
N SER A 156 5.13 19.95 0.73
CA SER A 156 4.70 21.24 0.21
C SER A 156 3.33 21.63 0.79
N GLU A 157 3.15 22.89 1.18
CA GLU A 157 1.86 23.43 1.61
C GLU A 157 0.79 23.33 0.50
N ILE A 158 1.19 23.46 -0.76
CA ILE A 158 0.30 23.29 -1.92
C ILE A 158 -0.20 21.84 -1.98
N SER A 159 0.71 20.86 -1.79
CA SER A 159 0.36 19.45 -1.77
C SER A 159 -0.57 19.12 -0.59
N ALA A 160 -0.30 19.68 0.59
CA ALA A 160 -1.14 19.48 1.77
C ALA A 160 -2.56 20.08 1.58
N ALA A 161 -2.66 21.29 1.05
CA ALA A 161 -3.95 21.92 0.74
C ALA A 161 -4.75 21.11 -0.31
N PHE A 162 -4.08 20.59 -1.34
CA PHE A 162 -4.72 19.75 -2.35
C PHE A 162 -5.20 18.42 -1.72
N ALA A 163 -4.36 17.76 -0.93
CA ALA A 163 -4.70 16.51 -0.26
C ALA A 163 -5.90 16.67 0.69
N LEU A 164 -6.01 17.80 1.40
CA LEU A 164 -7.16 18.10 2.27
C LEU A 164 -8.48 18.14 1.49
N VAL A 165 -8.48 18.72 0.29
CA VAL A 165 -9.66 18.72 -0.59
C VAL A 165 -10.02 17.30 -1.05
N GLN A 166 -9.02 16.46 -1.32
CA GLN A 166 -9.26 15.05 -1.67
C GLN A 166 -9.76 14.25 -0.47
N PHE A 167 -9.23 14.51 0.72
CA PHE A 167 -9.69 13.88 1.96
C PHE A 167 -11.18 14.11 2.20
N ASN A 168 -11.67 15.33 1.99
CA ASN A 168 -13.09 15.66 2.12
C ASN A 168 -14.00 14.94 1.12
N LYS A 169 -13.45 14.27 0.11
CA LYS A 169 -14.18 13.45 -0.86
C LYS A 169 -14.04 11.95 -0.60
N LEU A 170 -13.30 11.55 0.45
CA LEU A 170 -12.89 10.16 0.67
C LEU A 170 -14.09 9.22 0.72
N ASP A 171 -15.10 9.49 1.55
CA ASP A 171 -16.27 8.62 1.74
C ASP A 171 -16.98 8.33 0.42
N LYS A 172 -17.27 9.39 -0.35
CA LYS A 172 -17.89 9.24 -1.68
C LYS A 172 -17.01 8.45 -2.65
N ASN A 173 -15.70 8.68 -2.62
CA ASN A 173 -14.77 7.97 -3.47
C ASN A 173 -14.69 6.48 -3.10
N MET A 174 -14.76 6.15 -1.81
CA MET A 174 -14.82 4.77 -1.31
C MET A 174 -16.07 4.05 -1.79
N GLU A 175 -17.24 4.69 -1.67
CA GLU A 175 -18.51 4.13 -2.16
C GLU A 175 -18.45 3.80 -3.66
N LEU A 176 -17.95 4.73 -4.48
CA LEU A 176 -17.85 4.53 -5.93
C LEU A 176 -16.86 3.41 -6.28
N ARG A 177 -15.71 3.36 -5.61
CA ARG A 177 -14.72 2.30 -5.83
C ARG A 177 -15.27 0.92 -5.47
N ASN A 178 -15.97 0.81 -4.35
CA ASN A 178 -16.62 -0.44 -3.95
C ASN A 178 -17.72 -0.85 -4.94
N LYS A 179 -18.56 0.10 -5.40
CA LYS A 179 -19.56 -0.16 -6.45
C LYS A 179 -18.89 -0.70 -7.73
N HIS A 180 -17.77 -0.10 -8.15
CA HIS A 180 -17.06 -0.56 -9.35
C HIS A 180 -16.42 -1.94 -9.14
N PHE A 181 -15.82 -2.17 -7.97
CA PHE A 181 -15.25 -3.47 -7.62
C PHE A 181 -16.31 -4.58 -7.68
N ASP A 182 -17.47 -4.38 -7.03
CA ASP A 182 -18.57 -5.34 -7.03
C ASP A 182 -19.12 -5.59 -8.44
N SER A 183 -19.21 -4.53 -9.25
CA SER A 183 -19.64 -4.62 -10.65
C SER A 183 -18.67 -5.46 -11.48
N HIS A 184 -17.35 -5.26 -11.30
CA HIS A 184 -16.33 -6.06 -11.97
C HIS A 184 -16.36 -7.52 -11.51
N LEU A 185 -16.50 -7.75 -10.21
CA LEU A 185 -16.60 -9.10 -9.65
C LEU A 185 -17.79 -9.86 -10.24
N LYS A 186 -18.97 -9.20 -10.27
CA LYS A 186 -20.18 -9.76 -10.86
C LYS A 186 -20.02 -10.04 -12.36
N PHE A 187 -19.48 -9.10 -13.12
CA PHE A 187 -19.27 -9.27 -14.56
C PHE A 187 -18.29 -10.41 -14.87
N LEU A 188 -17.12 -10.42 -14.21
CA LEU A 188 -16.05 -11.38 -14.46
C LEU A 188 -16.35 -12.78 -13.92
N SER A 189 -17.34 -12.94 -13.04
CA SER A 189 -17.73 -14.25 -12.51
C SER A 189 -18.15 -15.23 -13.62
N LYS A 190 -18.71 -14.74 -14.75
CA LYS A 190 -19.07 -15.56 -15.93
C LYS A 190 -17.84 -16.16 -16.62
N TYR A 191 -16.65 -15.62 -16.36
CA TYR A 191 -15.36 -16.08 -16.91
C TYR A 191 -14.48 -16.72 -15.85
N SER A 192 -15.08 -17.24 -14.77
CA SER A 192 -14.36 -17.89 -13.68
C SER A 192 -13.54 -19.12 -14.11
N GLN A 193 -13.84 -19.73 -15.29
CA GLN A 193 -13.00 -20.77 -15.87
C GLN A 193 -11.62 -20.24 -16.31
N TYR A 194 -11.50 -18.97 -16.67
CA TYR A 194 -10.26 -18.36 -17.16
C TYR A 194 -9.54 -17.48 -16.12
N PHE A 195 -10.27 -16.93 -15.14
CA PHE A 195 -9.73 -16.01 -14.16
C PHE A 195 -9.93 -16.49 -12.73
N SER A 196 -8.92 -16.32 -11.92
CA SER A 196 -9.04 -16.30 -10.45
C SER A 196 -9.33 -14.86 -10.05
N LEU A 197 -10.49 -14.65 -9.41
CA LEU A 197 -10.94 -13.34 -8.98
C LEU A 197 -10.52 -13.08 -7.51
N PRO A 198 -10.35 -11.82 -7.10
CA PRO A 198 -9.95 -11.50 -5.75
C PRO A 198 -11.03 -11.88 -4.73
N LYS A 199 -10.60 -12.29 -3.56
CA LYS A 199 -11.47 -12.42 -2.39
C LYS A 199 -11.19 -11.29 -1.43
N GLN A 200 -12.26 -10.63 -0.99
CA GLN A 200 -12.20 -9.70 0.14
C GLN A 200 -12.53 -10.46 1.43
N ASN A 201 -11.78 -10.18 2.50
CA ASN A 201 -12.14 -10.64 3.82
C ASN A 201 -13.53 -10.07 4.18
N PRO A 202 -14.51 -10.90 4.60
CA PRO A 202 -15.86 -10.45 4.92
C PRO A 202 -15.93 -9.48 6.10
N LYS A 203 -14.89 -9.41 6.94
CA LYS A 203 -14.75 -8.44 8.03
C LYS A 203 -14.10 -7.13 7.59
N ALA A 204 -13.59 -7.06 6.36
CA ALA A 204 -12.92 -5.90 5.83
C ALA A 204 -13.92 -4.91 5.23
N TYR A 205 -13.81 -3.64 5.61
CA TYR A 205 -14.33 -2.52 4.84
C TYR A 205 -13.15 -1.71 4.31
N THR A 206 -13.09 -1.53 3.00
CA THR A 206 -11.96 -0.90 2.34
C THR A 206 -12.39 -0.16 1.08
N CYS A 207 -11.50 0.62 0.49
CA CYS A 207 -11.67 1.13 -0.86
C CYS A 207 -10.60 0.53 -1.76
N TRP A 208 -11.02 -0.26 -2.74
CA TRP A 208 -10.10 -0.89 -3.67
C TRP A 208 -9.33 0.14 -4.52
N LEU A 209 -7.99 0.03 -4.53
CA LEU A 209 -7.15 0.85 -5.41
C LEU A 209 -7.35 0.46 -6.87
N ALA A 210 -7.36 -0.84 -7.15
CA ALA A 210 -7.57 -1.41 -8.47
C ALA A 210 -8.28 -2.77 -8.33
N PHE A 211 -8.78 -3.32 -9.42
CA PHE A 211 -9.36 -4.65 -9.46
C PHE A 211 -8.30 -5.66 -9.93
N PRO A 212 -7.72 -6.47 -9.02
CA PRO A 212 -6.75 -7.48 -9.39
C PRO A 212 -7.47 -8.75 -9.87
N MET A 213 -6.89 -9.42 -10.86
CA MET A 213 -7.28 -10.77 -11.24
C MET A 213 -6.07 -11.52 -11.78
N VAL A 214 -6.14 -12.84 -11.76
CA VAL A 214 -5.06 -13.70 -12.24
C VAL A 214 -5.59 -14.59 -13.35
N VAL A 215 -4.96 -14.57 -14.52
CA VAL A 215 -5.26 -15.50 -15.60
C VAL A 215 -4.88 -16.91 -15.16
N LYS A 216 -5.80 -17.88 -15.27
CA LYS A 216 -5.53 -19.26 -14.88
C LYS A 216 -4.56 -19.93 -15.84
N LYS A 217 -3.78 -20.88 -15.31
CA LYS A 217 -2.76 -21.59 -16.09
C LYS A 217 -3.34 -22.32 -17.33
N ASP A 218 -4.56 -22.82 -17.19
CA ASP A 218 -5.24 -23.60 -18.23
C ASP A 218 -6.14 -22.73 -19.14
N ALA A 219 -6.06 -21.40 -19.02
CA ALA A 219 -6.72 -20.50 -19.95
C ALA A 219 -6.07 -20.60 -21.33
N PRO A 220 -6.85 -20.48 -22.44
CA PRO A 220 -6.31 -20.58 -23.80
C PRO A 220 -5.51 -19.35 -24.24
N PHE A 221 -5.32 -18.39 -23.36
CA PHE A 221 -4.57 -17.15 -23.55
C PHE A 221 -3.74 -16.84 -22.28
N ASN A 222 -2.76 -15.98 -22.43
CA ASN A 222 -1.96 -15.50 -21.29
C ASN A 222 -2.28 -14.05 -20.94
N ARG A 223 -1.71 -13.57 -19.82
CA ARG A 223 -1.86 -12.18 -19.36
C ARG A 223 -1.46 -11.17 -20.43
N THR A 224 -0.33 -11.39 -21.11
CA THR A 224 0.23 -10.43 -22.08
C THR A 224 -0.70 -10.26 -23.26
N ASP A 225 -1.30 -11.34 -23.76
CA ASP A 225 -2.27 -11.29 -24.86
C ASP A 225 -3.46 -10.41 -24.50
N MET A 226 -4.01 -10.58 -23.29
CA MET A 226 -5.12 -9.80 -22.79
C MET A 226 -4.73 -8.31 -22.59
N GLN A 227 -3.56 -8.04 -22.00
CA GLN A 227 -3.09 -6.68 -21.81
C GLN A 227 -2.93 -5.96 -23.16
N ILE A 228 -2.26 -6.57 -24.12
CA ILE A 228 -2.06 -5.98 -25.45
C ILE A 228 -3.41 -5.70 -26.14
N PHE A 229 -4.37 -6.60 -26.02
CA PHE A 229 -5.70 -6.41 -26.61
C PHE A 229 -6.44 -5.22 -25.99
N LEU A 230 -6.46 -5.13 -24.65
CA LEU A 230 -7.13 -4.04 -23.93
C LEU A 230 -6.44 -2.68 -24.17
N GLU A 231 -5.11 -2.63 -24.13
CA GLU A 231 -4.33 -1.39 -24.38
C GLU A 231 -4.57 -0.87 -25.82
N LYS A 232 -4.68 -1.75 -26.83
CA LYS A 232 -5.04 -1.35 -28.21
C LYS A 232 -6.45 -0.78 -28.31
N ARG A 233 -7.29 -0.99 -27.32
CA ARG A 233 -8.64 -0.44 -27.22
C ARG A 233 -8.74 0.73 -26.25
N ASN A 234 -7.61 1.37 -25.93
CA ASN A 234 -7.48 2.49 -25.00
C ASN A 234 -7.93 2.18 -23.58
N ILE A 235 -7.83 0.90 -23.16
CA ILE A 235 -8.07 0.47 -21.80
C ILE A 235 -6.72 0.19 -21.14
N GLN A 236 -6.32 1.07 -20.23
CA GLN A 236 -5.05 0.93 -19.54
C GLN A 236 -5.09 -0.23 -18.54
N THR A 237 -4.05 -1.07 -18.58
CA THR A 237 -3.86 -2.18 -17.66
C THR A 237 -2.52 -2.04 -16.92
N ARG A 238 -2.36 -2.75 -15.82
CA ARG A 238 -1.08 -2.88 -15.10
C ARG A 238 -0.87 -4.34 -14.69
N VAL A 239 0.38 -4.69 -14.45
CA VAL A 239 0.72 -5.89 -13.70
C VAL A 239 0.45 -5.67 -12.22
N VAL A 240 0.34 -6.73 -11.44
CA VAL A 240 0.16 -6.62 -9.99
C VAL A 240 1.50 -6.23 -9.36
N PHE A 241 1.75 -4.93 -9.25
CA PHE A 241 2.96 -4.31 -8.71
C PHE A 241 4.26 -5.00 -9.18
N THR A 242 5.15 -5.32 -8.25
CA THR A 242 6.43 -6.01 -8.56
C THR A 242 6.27 -7.50 -8.77
N GLY A 243 5.10 -8.08 -8.45
CA GLY A 243 4.97 -9.52 -8.34
C GLY A 243 5.91 -10.08 -7.26
N ASN A 244 6.68 -11.11 -7.59
CA ASN A 244 7.73 -11.61 -6.70
C ASN A 244 8.93 -10.64 -6.69
N VAL A 245 9.04 -9.85 -5.62
CA VAL A 245 10.08 -8.83 -5.47
C VAL A 245 11.50 -9.40 -5.57
N LEU A 246 11.70 -10.65 -5.16
CA LEU A 246 13.01 -11.31 -5.21
C LEU A 246 13.52 -11.57 -6.64
N ARG A 247 12.63 -11.51 -7.63
CA ARG A 247 13.00 -11.59 -9.05
C ARG A 247 13.34 -10.23 -9.66
N GLN A 248 13.13 -9.15 -8.93
CA GLN A 248 13.46 -7.82 -9.43
C GLN A 248 14.99 -7.59 -9.43
N PRO A 249 15.54 -6.93 -10.46
CA PRO A 249 16.98 -6.70 -10.57
C PRO A 249 17.61 -6.00 -9.37
N MET A 250 16.84 -5.15 -8.66
CA MET A 250 17.31 -4.43 -7.47
C MET A 250 17.73 -5.38 -6.34
N MET A 251 17.17 -6.59 -6.29
CA MET A 251 17.47 -7.57 -5.23
C MET A 251 18.84 -8.27 -5.41
N LYS A 252 19.50 -8.08 -6.54
CA LYS A 252 20.78 -8.75 -6.85
C LYS A 252 21.85 -8.52 -5.78
N ASN A 253 21.86 -7.34 -5.18
CA ASN A 253 22.86 -6.94 -4.18
C ASN A 253 22.28 -6.83 -2.75
N VAL A 254 21.04 -7.28 -2.55
CA VAL A 254 20.38 -7.27 -1.25
C VAL A 254 20.55 -8.63 -0.58
N LYS A 255 20.95 -8.62 0.70
CA LYS A 255 21.01 -9.84 1.50
C LYS A 255 19.61 -10.19 2.00
N TYR A 256 19.15 -11.40 1.75
CA TYR A 256 17.87 -11.92 2.25
C TYR A 256 17.97 -13.43 2.51
N VAL A 257 16.98 -13.98 3.20
CA VAL A 257 16.87 -15.41 3.49
C VAL A 257 15.84 -16.06 2.56
N GLY A 258 16.14 -17.25 2.05
CA GLY A 258 15.29 -17.99 1.12
C GLY A 258 15.71 -17.83 -0.34
N LYS A 259 14.92 -18.40 -1.23
CA LYS A 259 15.08 -18.32 -2.69
C LYS A 259 13.82 -17.78 -3.32
N ALA A 260 13.94 -17.12 -4.47
CA ALA A 260 12.76 -16.60 -5.20
C ALA A 260 11.73 -17.71 -5.53
N ASP A 261 12.19 -18.93 -5.78
CA ASP A 261 11.33 -20.07 -6.12
C ASP A 261 10.49 -20.59 -4.94
N ASP A 262 10.81 -20.19 -3.70
CA ASP A 262 10.04 -20.55 -2.50
C ASP A 262 8.69 -19.80 -2.41
N PHE A 263 8.50 -18.75 -3.25
CA PHE A 263 7.35 -17.84 -3.22
C PHE A 263 6.42 -18.10 -4.40
N VAL A 264 5.73 -19.24 -4.34
CA VAL A 264 4.94 -19.79 -5.46
C VAL A 264 3.76 -18.90 -5.82
N ASN A 265 3.07 -18.32 -4.82
CA ASN A 265 1.93 -17.44 -5.06
C ASN A 265 2.36 -16.07 -5.61
N ALA A 266 3.43 -15.48 -5.06
CA ALA A 266 4.01 -14.25 -5.60
C ALA A 266 4.48 -14.44 -7.06
N ASP A 267 5.06 -15.60 -7.40
CA ASP A 267 5.44 -15.96 -8.77
C ASP A 267 4.22 -16.10 -9.69
N ARG A 268 3.15 -16.72 -9.20
CA ARG A 268 1.90 -16.85 -9.95
C ARG A 268 1.32 -15.47 -10.27
N VAL A 269 1.26 -14.60 -9.26
CA VAL A 269 0.81 -13.21 -9.43
C VAL A 269 1.70 -12.46 -10.42
N MET A 270 3.02 -12.61 -10.33
CA MET A 270 3.96 -11.97 -11.25
C MET A 270 3.76 -12.41 -12.71
N LYS A 271 3.52 -13.70 -12.93
CA LYS A 271 3.36 -14.27 -14.28
C LYS A 271 2.01 -13.96 -14.91
N GLN A 272 0.94 -13.99 -14.12
CA GLN A 272 -0.44 -14.09 -14.59
C GLN A 272 -1.36 -12.98 -14.07
N GLY A 273 -0.90 -12.15 -13.13
CA GLY A 273 -1.69 -11.10 -12.50
C GLY A 273 -1.85 -9.86 -13.39
N ILE A 274 -3.07 -9.33 -13.46
CA ILE A 274 -3.44 -8.11 -14.18
C ILE A 274 -4.31 -7.24 -13.29
N LEU A 275 -4.11 -5.93 -13.35
CA LEU A 275 -4.94 -4.93 -12.69
C LEU A 275 -5.81 -4.22 -13.73
N LEU A 276 -7.11 -4.13 -13.44
CA LEU A 276 -8.06 -3.29 -14.13
C LEU A 276 -8.36 -2.04 -13.29
N ALA A 277 -8.76 -0.96 -13.97
CA ALA A 277 -9.17 0.26 -13.30
C ALA A 277 -10.43 0.01 -12.45
N CYS A 278 -10.43 0.55 -11.21
CA CYS A 278 -11.54 0.45 -10.26
C CYS A 278 -11.78 1.79 -9.55
N HIS A 279 -11.21 2.89 -10.09
CA HIS A 279 -11.21 4.19 -9.43
C HIS A 279 -12.56 4.92 -9.57
N HIS A 280 -12.81 5.86 -8.68
CA HIS A 280 -14.05 6.64 -8.58
C HIS A 280 -14.33 7.58 -9.78
N GLY A 281 -13.37 7.76 -10.69
CA GLY A 281 -13.54 8.56 -11.91
C GLY A 281 -14.03 7.77 -13.12
N LEU A 282 -14.33 6.46 -12.96
CA LEU A 282 -14.96 5.68 -14.03
C LEU A 282 -16.45 6.06 -14.13
N ASP A 283 -16.92 6.25 -15.35
CA ASP A 283 -18.34 6.36 -15.66
C ASP A 283 -18.90 5.06 -16.28
N ASP A 284 -20.20 5.03 -16.49
CA ASP A 284 -20.88 3.85 -17.02
C ASP A 284 -20.45 3.54 -18.46
N GLU A 285 -20.07 4.54 -19.27
CA GLU A 285 -19.58 4.34 -20.64
C GLU A 285 -18.21 3.64 -20.64
N MET A 286 -17.30 4.10 -19.78
CA MET A 286 -15.98 3.49 -19.60
C MET A 286 -16.09 2.04 -19.10
N ILE A 287 -16.97 1.79 -18.13
CA ILE A 287 -17.22 0.46 -17.60
C ILE A 287 -17.81 -0.47 -18.68
N ASN A 288 -18.78 0.01 -19.44
CA ASN A 288 -19.38 -0.76 -20.54
C ASN A 288 -18.34 -1.04 -21.63
N HIS A 289 -17.50 -0.08 -21.98
CA HIS A 289 -16.40 -0.28 -22.93
C HIS A 289 -15.42 -1.35 -22.47
N LEU A 290 -15.06 -1.35 -21.17
CA LEU A 290 -14.22 -2.39 -20.57
C LEU A 290 -14.88 -3.77 -20.72
N TYR A 291 -16.15 -3.90 -20.35
CA TYR A 291 -16.86 -5.19 -20.39
C TYR A 291 -17.01 -5.74 -21.80
N GLN A 292 -17.43 -4.90 -22.76
CA GLN A 292 -17.50 -5.26 -24.16
C GLN A 292 -16.13 -5.71 -24.72
N SER A 293 -15.06 -5.02 -24.30
CA SER A 293 -13.72 -5.37 -24.73
C SER A 293 -13.25 -6.71 -24.18
N ILE A 294 -13.59 -7.03 -22.92
CA ILE A 294 -13.30 -8.34 -22.34
C ILE A 294 -14.12 -9.43 -23.03
N ASP A 295 -15.41 -9.20 -23.31
CA ASP A 295 -16.25 -10.14 -24.04
C ASP A 295 -15.65 -10.45 -25.42
N LEU A 296 -15.31 -9.43 -26.20
CA LEU A 296 -14.67 -9.57 -27.52
C LEU A 296 -13.30 -10.26 -27.45
N PHE A 297 -12.55 -10.07 -26.36
CA PHE A 297 -11.29 -10.78 -26.17
C PHE A 297 -11.52 -12.27 -25.95
N VAL A 298 -12.42 -12.61 -25.06
CA VAL A 298 -12.69 -14.03 -24.72
C VAL A 298 -13.33 -14.77 -25.89
N GLU A 299 -14.21 -14.13 -26.66
CA GLU A 299 -14.82 -14.70 -27.87
C GLU A 299 -13.82 -15.18 -28.92
N GLN A 300 -12.57 -14.67 -28.94
CA GLN A 300 -11.52 -15.15 -29.84
C GLN A 300 -11.01 -16.55 -29.49
N TYR A 301 -11.35 -17.07 -28.32
CA TYR A 301 -10.84 -18.33 -27.76
C TYR A 301 -11.97 -19.32 -27.42
N THR A 302 -13.22 -18.95 -27.69
CA THR A 302 -14.41 -19.82 -27.52
C THR A 302 -14.98 -20.22 -28.88
#